data_0802a4c4fc2ab547b666f457774ffe4a
#
_entry.id   0802a4c4fc2ab547b666f457774ffe4a
#
_cell.length_a   1.000
_cell.length_b   1.000
_cell.length_c   1.000
_cell.angle_alpha   90.00
_cell.angle_beta   90.00
_cell.angle_gamma   90.00
#
_symmetry.space_group_name_H-M   'P 1'
#
loop_
_entity.id
_entity.type
_entity.pdbx_description
1 polymer ?
#
loop_
_entity_poly.entity_id
_entity_poly.type
_entity_poly.pdbx_seq_one_letter_code
_entity_poly.pdbx_strand_id
1 'polypeptide(L)'
;DLSFWGADGYTPLYYLSGNNRATITNAHQSSNRGTVWQLENVLTWDRQFGKHSINAVLGQSAMQNTGMNLYGSLQNLKDINKPYMNNTSADQSRGEMSASGGPAYKHTLSSYFFRASYNYGERYMAQVTVRRDGSSRFGANNRYATFPSFSLGWNVINEPYFKAPKWLSTLKVRGSWGKNGNDNIGDFTYAAWTASPYNTLWGRGENVVNGVQAGALANPDLKWEESIQTDLGIDLGFFDNALTFSVDWFNKKTSGMIISMPIPNYVGSEAPLGNVGDMSNKGVEME
;
A
#
# COMPACT_ATOMS: atom_id res chain seq x y z
N ASP A 1 10.96 12.00 6.53
CA ASP A 1 12.04 11.09 6.14
C ASP A 1 12.56 11.44 4.76
N LEU A 2 13.87 11.35 4.60
CA LEU A 2 14.57 11.54 3.34
C LEU A 2 15.40 10.29 3.06
N SER A 3 15.20 9.68 1.90
CA SER A 3 15.89 8.47 1.48
C SER A 3 16.62 8.69 0.18
N PHE A 4 17.82 8.09 0.07
CA PHE A 4 18.63 8.07 -1.14
C PHE A 4 19.01 6.64 -1.45
N TRP A 5 18.89 6.25 -2.71
CA TRP A 5 19.37 4.96 -3.19
C TRP A 5 19.80 5.09 -4.65
N GLY A 6 20.68 4.23 -5.07
CA GLY A 6 21.17 4.21 -6.44
C GLY A 6 21.65 2.82 -6.83
N ALA A 7 21.89 2.64 -8.09
CA ALA A 7 22.49 1.43 -8.64
C ALA A 7 23.42 1.77 -9.77
N ASP A 8 24.52 1.03 -9.85
CA ASP A 8 25.49 1.09 -10.92
C ASP A 8 25.46 -0.25 -11.66
N GLY A 9 25.61 -0.23 -12.96
CA GLY A 9 25.70 -1.43 -13.77
C GLY A 9 26.71 -1.27 -14.88
N TYR A 10 27.32 -2.37 -15.26
CA TYR A 10 28.29 -2.46 -16.32
C TYR A 10 28.10 -3.72 -17.15
N THR A 11 28.11 -3.59 -18.46
CA THR A 11 28.12 -4.70 -19.42
C THR A 11 29.43 -4.70 -20.17
N PRO A 12 30.32 -5.68 -19.93
CA PRO A 12 31.56 -5.85 -20.69
C PRO A 12 31.29 -6.39 -22.10
N LEU A 13 32.30 -6.35 -22.95
CA LEU A 13 32.27 -7.11 -24.20
C LEU A 13 32.32 -8.60 -23.87
N TYR A 14 31.45 -9.37 -24.48
CA TYR A 14 31.49 -10.84 -24.36
C TYR A 14 30.86 -11.50 -25.59
N TYR A 15 31.26 -12.75 -25.82
CA TYR A 15 30.69 -13.63 -26.84
C TYR A 15 30.52 -15.04 -26.27
N LEU A 16 29.30 -15.46 -26.09
CA LEU A 16 28.97 -16.83 -25.67
C LEU A 16 28.33 -17.62 -26.81
N SER A 17 27.49 -16.98 -27.63
CA SER A 17 26.87 -17.56 -28.81
C SER A 17 26.40 -16.45 -29.77
N GLY A 18 25.90 -16.82 -30.95
CA GLY A 18 25.39 -15.86 -31.94
C GLY A 18 24.34 -14.89 -31.38
N ASN A 19 23.48 -15.36 -30.47
CA ASN A 19 22.41 -14.58 -29.87
C ASN A 19 22.74 -14.11 -28.43
N ASN A 20 23.82 -14.61 -27.84
CA ASN A 20 24.25 -14.21 -26.49
C ASN A 20 25.66 -13.61 -26.55
N ARG A 21 25.70 -12.33 -26.90
CA ARG A 21 26.94 -11.55 -27.04
C ARG A 21 26.68 -10.09 -26.73
N ALA A 22 27.66 -9.39 -26.19
CA ALA A 22 27.71 -7.94 -26.14
C ALA A 22 28.90 -7.44 -26.98
N THR A 23 28.62 -6.68 -28.00
CA THR A 23 29.61 -6.10 -28.93
C THR A 23 29.99 -4.66 -28.58
N ILE A 24 29.28 -4.08 -27.63
CA ILE A 24 29.46 -2.69 -27.16
C ILE A 24 29.45 -2.71 -25.65
N THR A 25 30.41 -2.03 -25.03
CA THR A 25 30.41 -1.82 -23.59
C THR A 25 29.31 -0.85 -23.19
N ASN A 26 28.67 -1.09 -22.07
CA ASN A 26 27.66 -0.20 -21.51
C ASN A 26 27.93 0.01 -20.02
N ALA A 27 27.85 1.26 -19.56
CA ALA A 27 27.79 1.59 -18.15
C ALA A 27 26.55 2.45 -17.88
N HIS A 28 25.91 2.22 -16.75
CA HIS A 28 24.78 3.03 -16.32
C HIS A 28 24.84 3.29 -14.82
N GLN A 29 24.29 4.43 -14.44
CA GLN A 29 24.17 4.83 -13.06
C GLN A 29 22.80 5.43 -12.81
N SER A 30 22.17 5.07 -11.71
CA SER A 30 20.95 5.70 -11.23
C SER A 30 21.15 6.33 -9.87
N SER A 31 20.47 7.43 -9.65
CA SER A 31 20.36 8.08 -8.35
C SER A 31 18.92 8.44 -8.10
N ASN A 32 18.39 7.97 -6.97
CA ASN A 32 17.00 8.15 -6.62
C ASN A 32 16.91 8.85 -5.26
N ARG A 33 15.91 9.69 -5.10
CA ARG A 33 15.61 10.37 -3.85
C ARG A 33 14.13 10.27 -3.54
N GLY A 34 13.81 9.76 -2.34
CA GLY A 34 12.46 9.74 -1.79
C GLY A 34 12.32 10.74 -0.64
N THR A 35 11.19 11.40 -0.55
CA THR A 35 10.84 12.29 0.55
C THR A 35 9.46 11.97 1.04
N VAL A 36 9.34 11.69 2.34
CA VAL A 36 8.06 11.49 3.03
C VAL A 36 7.97 12.53 4.14
N TRP A 37 6.87 13.29 4.14
CA TRP A 37 6.50 14.11 5.28
C TRP A 37 5.10 13.74 5.77
N GLN A 38 4.90 13.85 7.06
CA GLN A 38 3.62 13.63 7.71
C GLN A 38 3.41 14.71 8.76
N LEU A 39 2.21 15.26 8.78
CA LEU A 39 1.71 16.17 9.81
C LEU A 39 0.53 15.48 10.48
N GLU A 40 0.55 15.41 11.79
CA GLU A 40 -0.52 14.82 12.58
C GLU A 40 -0.89 15.74 13.74
N ASN A 41 -2.19 15.99 13.88
CA ASN A 41 -2.76 16.73 14.99
C ASN A 41 -3.73 15.82 15.74
N VAL A 42 -3.51 15.66 17.04
CA VAL A 42 -4.29 14.75 17.87
C VAL A 42 -4.74 15.50 19.13
N LEU A 43 -6.03 15.45 19.39
CA LEU A 43 -6.64 15.91 20.63
C LEU A 43 -7.12 14.71 21.43
N THR A 44 -6.63 14.56 22.65
CA THR A 44 -7.01 13.48 23.56
C THR A 44 -7.75 14.07 24.76
N TRP A 45 -8.83 13.43 25.15
CA TRP A 45 -9.60 13.74 26.33
C TRP A 45 -9.81 12.50 27.18
N ASP A 46 -9.39 12.55 28.43
CA ASP A 46 -9.48 11.47 29.42
C ASP A 46 -10.25 11.94 30.65
N ARG A 47 -11.22 11.15 31.08
CA ARG A 47 -11.99 11.43 32.30
C ARG A 47 -12.39 10.13 33.00
N GLN A 48 -12.32 10.20 34.32
CA GLN A 48 -12.83 9.16 35.22
C GLN A 48 -13.88 9.74 36.15
N PHE A 49 -15.04 9.09 36.22
CA PHE A 49 -16.18 9.48 37.09
C PHE A 49 -16.60 8.25 37.88
N GLY A 50 -16.10 8.10 39.11
CA GLY A 50 -16.34 6.91 39.90
C GLY A 50 -15.84 5.65 39.21
N LYS A 51 -16.76 4.77 38.79
CA LYS A 51 -16.43 3.54 38.03
C LYS A 51 -16.39 3.72 36.52
N HIS A 52 -16.72 4.89 36.02
CA HIS A 52 -16.73 5.19 34.58
C HIS A 52 -15.39 5.79 34.17
N SER A 53 -14.73 5.21 33.19
CA SER A 53 -13.54 5.75 32.54
C SER A 53 -13.83 5.93 31.06
N ILE A 54 -13.60 7.13 30.55
CA ILE A 54 -13.80 7.50 29.15
C ILE A 54 -12.50 8.08 28.61
N ASN A 55 -12.05 7.58 27.48
CA ASN A 55 -10.99 8.15 26.68
C ASN A 55 -11.55 8.48 25.30
N ALA A 56 -11.37 9.69 24.83
CA ALA A 56 -11.75 10.11 23.48
C ALA A 56 -10.56 10.74 22.76
N VAL A 57 -10.39 10.39 21.51
CA VAL A 57 -9.32 10.88 20.65
C VAL A 57 -9.94 11.39 19.35
N LEU A 58 -9.60 12.61 18.97
CA LEU A 58 -9.92 13.21 17.67
C LEU A 58 -8.60 13.55 16.98
N GLY A 59 -8.43 13.12 15.74
CA GLY A 59 -7.19 13.37 15.03
C GLY A 59 -7.40 13.68 13.56
N GLN A 60 -6.41 14.37 13.02
CA GLN A 60 -6.26 14.67 11.61
C GLN A 60 -4.81 14.41 11.21
N SER A 61 -4.61 13.75 10.07
CA SER A 61 -3.28 13.50 9.54
C SER A 61 -3.24 13.83 8.04
N ALA A 62 -2.10 14.36 7.60
CA ALA A 62 -1.79 14.57 6.20
C ALA A 62 -0.39 14.01 5.91
N MET A 63 -0.26 13.25 4.83
CA MET A 63 1.00 12.66 4.41
C MET A 63 1.22 12.91 2.93
N GLN A 64 2.47 13.16 2.55
CA GLN A 64 2.89 13.16 1.16
C GLN A 64 4.16 12.33 1.01
N ASN A 65 4.17 11.49 0.00
CA ASN A 65 5.31 10.71 -0.42
C ASN A 65 5.65 11.07 -1.88
N THR A 66 6.89 11.47 -2.12
CA THR A 66 7.39 11.86 -3.45
C THR A 66 8.71 11.17 -3.74
N GLY A 67 8.90 10.80 -5.00
CA GLY A 67 10.15 10.28 -5.50
C GLY A 67 10.65 11.04 -6.71
N MET A 68 11.95 11.15 -6.81
CA MET A 68 12.66 11.63 -7.99
C MET A 68 13.68 10.60 -8.42
N ASN A 69 13.85 10.42 -9.70
CA ASN A 69 14.89 9.58 -10.27
C ASN A 69 15.79 10.38 -11.20
N LEU A 70 17.03 9.95 -11.28
CA LEU A 70 17.99 10.35 -12.28
C LEU A 70 18.68 9.07 -12.78
N TYR A 71 18.73 8.90 -14.07
CA TYR A 71 19.38 7.78 -14.74
C TYR A 71 20.30 8.31 -15.83
N GLY A 72 21.49 7.77 -15.91
CA GLY A 72 22.43 8.02 -16.98
C GLY A 72 22.98 6.71 -17.54
N SER A 73 23.18 6.62 -18.83
CA SER A 73 23.89 5.52 -19.45
C SER A 73 24.82 6.00 -20.55
N LEU A 74 25.86 5.23 -20.77
CA LEU A 74 26.80 5.49 -21.85
C LEU A 74 27.34 4.19 -22.44
N GLN A 75 27.71 4.24 -23.68
CA GLN A 75 28.26 3.12 -24.45
C GLN A 75 29.71 3.47 -24.88
N ASN A 76 30.43 2.48 -25.41
CA ASN A 76 31.77 2.63 -25.93
C ASN A 76 32.76 3.20 -24.91
N LEU A 77 32.89 2.57 -23.75
CA LEU A 77 33.84 2.95 -22.73
C LEU A 77 35.27 2.92 -23.28
N LYS A 78 36.00 4.01 -23.02
CA LYS A 78 37.39 4.16 -23.45
C LYS A 78 38.34 3.19 -22.72
N ASP A 79 38.09 2.95 -21.44
CA ASP A 79 38.83 2.01 -20.60
C ASP A 79 37.84 1.06 -19.91
N ILE A 80 37.81 -0.18 -20.33
CA ILE A 80 36.89 -1.22 -19.81
C ILE A 80 37.13 -1.55 -18.34
N ASN A 81 38.29 -1.20 -17.79
CA ASN A 81 38.61 -1.43 -16.38
C ASN A 81 38.12 -0.31 -15.46
N LYS A 82 37.59 0.75 -16.04
CA LYS A 82 37.05 1.91 -15.30
C LYS A 82 35.63 2.25 -15.76
N PRO A 83 34.66 1.47 -15.35
CA PRO A 83 33.25 1.60 -15.80
C PRO A 83 32.52 2.78 -15.15
N TYR A 84 33.14 3.96 -15.16
CA TYR A 84 32.56 5.19 -14.61
C TYR A 84 31.92 6.04 -15.70
N MET A 85 30.92 6.82 -15.32
CA MET A 85 30.13 7.67 -16.22
C MET A 85 30.96 8.77 -16.92
N ASN A 86 32.16 9.08 -16.44
CA ASN A 86 33.06 10.03 -17.06
C ASN A 86 34.15 9.38 -17.94
N ASN A 87 34.19 8.06 -18.03
CA ASN A 87 35.18 7.30 -18.79
C ASN A 87 34.59 6.81 -20.10
N THR A 88 34.41 7.73 -21.04
CA THR A 88 33.76 7.41 -22.29
C THR A 88 34.44 8.04 -23.49
N SER A 89 34.38 7.35 -24.62
CA SER A 89 34.52 7.90 -25.96
C SER A 89 33.17 8.05 -26.67
N ALA A 90 32.07 7.89 -25.94
CA ALA A 90 30.72 7.93 -26.46
C ALA A 90 30.40 9.27 -27.14
N ASP A 91 29.66 9.17 -28.21
CA ASP A 91 29.24 10.33 -29.02
C ASP A 91 27.73 10.52 -28.87
N GLN A 92 27.33 11.66 -28.34
CA GLN A 92 25.90 11.97 -28.15
C GLN A 92 25.13 12.01 -29.48
N SER A 93 25.78 12.42 -30.57
CA SER A 93 25.14 12.46 -31.90
C SER A 93 24.79 11.07 -32.43
N ARG A 94 25.44 10.02 -31.92
CA ARG A 94 25.20 8.61 -32.23
C ARG A 94 24.22 7.94 -31.25
N GLY A 95 23.70 8.65 -30.26
CA GLY A 95 22.86 8.08 -29.23
C GLY A 95 23.60 7.19 -28.22
N GLU A 96 24.93 7.29 -28.15
CA GLU A 96 25.76 6.49 -27.24
C GLU A 96 25.72 6.99 -25.78
N MET A 97 25.13 8.15 -25.57
CA MET A 97 24.94 8.76 -24.24
C MET A 97 23.44 9.05 -24.06
N SER A 98 22.91 8.70 -22.91
CA SER A 98 21.55 9.07 -22.54
C SER A 98 21.47 9.50 -21.09
N ALA A 99 20.60 10.47 -20.82
CA ALA A 99 20.23 10.86 -19.47
C ALA A 99 18.71 11.08 -19.41
N SER A 100 18.12 10.62 -18.36
CA SER A 100 16.71 10.83 -18.08
C SER A 100 16.51 11.04 -16.60
N GLY A 101 15.45 11.72 -16.21
CA GLY A 101 15.14 11.91 -14.80
C GLY A 101 13.94 12.82 -14.62
N GLY A 102 13.46 12.85 -13.39
CA GLY A 102 12.33 13.68 -13.02
C GLY A 102 11.52 13.10 -11.87
N PRO A 103 10.30 13.61 -11.65
CA PRO A 103 9.39 13.04 -10.68
C PRO A 103 9.05 11.58 -11.05
N ALA A 104 9.32 10.66 -10.11
CA ALA A 104 9.04 9.24 -10.30
C ALA A 104 7.65 8.87 -9.82
N TYR A 105 7.26 9.41 -8.66
CA TYR A 105 5.95 9.20 -8.08
C TYR A 105 5.58 10.35 -7.12
N LYS A 106 4.29 10.55 -6.92
CA LYS A 106 3.76 11.45 -5.90
C LYS A 106 2.39 10.96 -5.47
N HIS A 107 2.27 10.55 -4.22
CA HIS A 107 0.96 10.28 -3.64
C HIS A 107 0.78 10.98 -2.29
N THR A 108 -0.47 11.25 -1.97
CA THR A 108 -0.86 11.94 -0.76
C THR A 108 -2.00 11.20 -0.08
N LEU A 109 -1.97 11.22 1.25
CA LEU A 109 -3.04 10.72 2.12
C LEU A 109 -3.52 11.84 3.02
N SER A 110 -4.83 11.92 3.22
CA SER A 110 -5.47 12.81 4.18
C SER A 110 -6.47 12.02 5.00
N SER A 111 -6.34 12.07 6.31
CA SER A 111 -7.10 11.24 7.23
C SER A 111 -7.72 12.07 8.34
N TYR A 112 -8.94 11.72 8.69
CA TYR A 112 -9.64 12.20 9.89
C TYR A 112 -10.09 11.00 10.68
N PHE A 113 -9.84 10.99 11.98
CA PHE A 113 -10.22 9.87 12.82
C PHE A 113 -10.74 10.30 14.18
N PHE A 114 -11.68 9.52 14.65
CA PHE A 114 -12.24 9.61 15.98
C PHE A 114 -12.22 8.23 16.64
N ARG A 115 -11.82 8.15 17.90
CA ARG A 115 -11.89 6.96 18.72
C ARG A 115 -12.46 7.34 20.09
N ALA A 116 -13.39 6.57 20.59
CA ALA A 116 -13.86 6.64 21.97
C ALA A 116 -13.78 5.26 22.59
N SER A 117 -13.21 5.21 23.79
CA SER A 117 -13.12 4.01 24.61
C SER A 117 -13.82 4.27 25.95
N TYR A 118 -14.61 3.30 26.38
CA TYR A 118 -15.35 3.35 27.64
C TYR A 118 -15.07 2.10 28.45
N ASN A 119 -14.84 2.28 29.76
CA ASN A 119 -14.71 1.20 30.71
C ASN A 119 -15.56 1.50 31.94
N TYR A 120 -16.33 0.52 32.37
CA TYR A 120 -17.15 0.59 33.57
C TYR A 120 -16.70 -0.44 34.60
N GLY A 121 -15.97 0.06 35.60
CA GLY A 121 -15.55 -0.75 36.76
C GLY A 121 -14.76 -2.00 36.39
N GLU A 122 -13.97 -1.93 35.32
CA GLU A 122 -13.19 -3.06 34.77
C GLU A 122 -14.05 -4.27 34.38
N ARG A 123 -15.39 -4.08 34.24
CA ARG A 123 -16.34 -5.12 33.87
C ARG A 123 -16.74 -5.04 32.43
N TYR A 124 -17.20 -3.88 32.01
CA TYR A 124 -17.70 -3.66 30.64
C TYR A 124 -16.76 -2.68 29.92
N MET A 125 -16.27 -3.10 28.81
CA MET A 125 -15.42 -2.30 27.93
C MET A 125 -16.08 -2.13 26.57
N ALA A 126 -16.06 -0.94 26.02
CA ALA A 126 -16.55 -0.66 24.68
C ALA A 126 -15.60 0.31 23.99
N GLN A 127 -15.36 0.11 22.72
CA GLN A 127 -14.62 1.05 21.89
C GLN A 127 -15.30 1.23 20.55
N VAL A 128 -15.36 2.45 20.08
CA VAL A 128 -15.76 2.80 18.72
C VAL A 128 -14.64 3.60 18.07
N THR A 129 -14.36 3.29 16.81
CA THR A 129 -13.43 4.07 15.99
C THR A 129 -14.10 4.35 14.63
N VAL A 130 -13.97 5.57 14.15
CA VAL A 130 -14.35 5.95 12.80
C VAL A 130 -13.17 6.67 12.17
N ARG A 131 -12.71 6.18 11.03
CA ARG A 131 -11.64 6.80 10.25
C ARG A 131 -12.14 7.08 8.84
N ARG A 132 -11.87 8.28 8.35
CA ARG A 132 -12.12 8.67 6.97
C ARG A 132 -10.80 9.03 6.31
N ASP A 133 -10.41 8.25 5.32
CA ASP A 133 -9.15 8.38 4.61
C ASP A 133 -9.39 8.78 3.16
N GLY A 134 -8.56 9.68 2.65
CA GLY A 134 -8.54 10.10 1.26
C GLY A 134 -7.16 9.85 0.66
N SER A 135 -7.12 9.14 -0.47
CA SER A 135 -5.90 8.83 -1.20
C SER A 135 -5.91 9.43 -2.60
N SER A 136 -4.79 10.03 -3.02
CA SER A 136 -4.63 10.55 -4.39
C SER A 136 -4.53 9.45 -5.46
N ARG A 137 -4.42 8.18 -5.04
CA ARG A 137 -4.39 7.02 -5.94
C ARG A 137 -5.73 6.71 -6.57
N PHE A 138 -6.82 7.29 -6.03
CA PHE A 138 -8.17 7.14 -6.55
C PHE A 138 -8.69 8.43 -7.20
N GLY A 139 -9.59 8.26 -8.17
CA GLY A 139 -10.29 9.35 -8.83
C GLY A 139 -11.15 10.18 -7.86
N ALA A 140 -11.63 11.33 -8.30
CA ALA A 140 -12.35 12.29 -7.46
C ALA A 140 -13.58 11.67 -6.77
N ASN A 141 -14.29 10.77 -7.45
CA ASN A 141 -15.53 10.15 -6.94
C ASN A 141 -15.29 9.18 -5.77
N ASN A 142 -14.14 8.48 -5.76
CA ASN A 142 -13.83 7.41 -4.80
C ASN A 142 -12.57 7.68 -3.96
N ARG A 143 -12.13 8.94 -3.96
CA ARG A 143 -10.92 9.35 -3.24
C ARG A 143 -11.01 9.09 -1.74
N TYR A 144 -12.18 9.35 -1.14
CA TYR A 144 -12.42 9.20 0.29
C TYR A 144 -13.24 7.95 0.58
N ALA A 145 -12.81 7.19 1.58
CA ALA A 145 -13.56 6.07 2.16
C ALA A 145 -13.64 6.20 3.68
N THR A 146 -14.65 5.56 4.28
CA THR A 146 -14.89 5.60 5.72
C THR A 146 -14.80 4.19 6.29
N PHE A 147 -14.06 4.04 7.37
CA PHE A 147 -13.71 2.79 8.00
C PHE A 147 -14.13 2.81 9.48
N PRO A 148 -15.37 2.38 9.77
CA PRO A 148 -15.85 2.23 11.14
C PRO A 148 -15.37 0.91 11.75
N SER A 149 -15.17 0.90 13.07
CA SER A 149 -14.98 -0.30 13.86
C SER A 149 -15.53 -0.13 15.27
N PHE A 150 -15.94 -1.22 15.88
CA PHE A 150 -16.34 -1.26 17.27
C PHE A 150 -15.90 -2.57 17.93
N SER A 151 -15.67 -2.52 19.22
CA SER A 151 -15.37 -3.68 20.03
C SER A 151 -16.04 -3.59 21.40
N LEU A 152 -16.40 -4.75 21.91
CA LEU A 152 -16.99 -4.94 23.24
C LEU A 152 -16.17 -5.97 24.00
N GLY A 153 -16.02 -5.75 25.30
CA GLY A 153 -15.40 -6.70 26.21
C GLY A 153 -16.19 -6.77 27.50
N TRP A 154 -16.32 -7.97 28.02
CA TRP A 154 -16.98 -8.23 29.28
C TRP A 154 -16.09 -9.11 30.17
N ASN A 155 -15.62 -8.56 31.26
CA ASN A 155 -14.90 -9.27 32.29
C ASN A 155 -15.89 -9.91 33.27
N VAL A 156 -16.27 -11.14 32.96
CA VAL A 156 -17.27 -11.90 33.75
C VAL A 156 -16.78 -12.15 35.17
N ILE A 157 -15.46 -12.33 35.31
CA ILE A 157 -14.84 -12.58 36.63
C ILE A 157 -15.09 -11.44 37.62
N ASN A 158 -15.25 -10.20 37.13
CA ASN A 158 -15.44 -9.01 37.98
C ASN A 158 -16.91 -8.73 38.32
N GLU A 159 -17.83 -9.63 37.93
CA GLU A 159 -19.25 -9.45 38.23
C GLU A 159 -19.55 -9.78 39.67
N PRO A 160 -20.33 -8.95 40.41
CA PRO A 160 -20.65 -9.15 41.84
C PRO A 160 -21.42 -10.45 42.10
N TYR A 161 -22.19 -10.93 41.12
CA TYR A 161 -22.99 -12.15 41.23
C TYR A 161 -22.22 -13.41 40.80
N PHE A 162 -21.08 -13.26 40.12
CA PHE A 162 -20.27 -14.38 39.66
C PHE A 162 -19.32 -14.84 40.75
N LYS A 163 -19.62 -15.96 41.35
CA LYS A 163 -18.75 -16.59 42.36
C LYS A 163 -17.74 -17.49 41.67
N ALA A 164 -16.62 -16.90 41.25
CA ALA A 164 -15.58 -17.65 40.59
C ALA A 164 -15.01 -18.75 41.52
N PRO A 165 -14.79 -19.98 41.00
CA PRO A 165 -14.00 -20.98 41.73
C PRO A 165 -12.56 -20.48 41.84
N LYS A 166 -11.86 -20.89 42.93
CA LYS A 166 -10.49 -20.43 43.21
C LYS A 166 -9.44 -20.72 42.13
N TRP A 167 -9.73 -21.68 41.28
CA TRP A 167 -8.84 -22.04 40.19
C TRP A 167 -9.04 -21.16 38.92
N LEU A 168 -10.14 -20.41 38.83
CA LEU A 168 -10.44 -19.52 37.68
C LEU A 168 -10.05 -18.08 38.05
N SER A 169 -9.07 -17.53 37.36
CA SER A 169 -8.52 -16.20 37.62
C SER A 169 -8.95 -15.16 36.60
N THR A 170 -9.24 -15.59 35.37
CA THR A 170 -9.70 -14.72 34.30
C THR A 170 -10.82 -15.41 33.50
N LEU A 171 -11.90 -14.70 33.28
CA LEU A 171 -12.96 -15.07 32.33
C LEU A 171 -13.43 -13.78 31.65
N LYS A 172 -13.03 -13.62 30.39
CA LYS A 172 -13.39 -12.46 29.59
C LYS A 172 -13.97 -12.90 28.27
N VAL A 173 -15.09 -12.31 27.90
CA VAL A 173 -15.70 -12.46 26.56
C VAL A 173 -15.48 -11.18 25.79
N ARG A 174 -15.10 -11.30 24.52
CA ARG A 174 -14.86 -10.17 23.66
C ARG A 174 -15.46 -10.38 22.28
N GLY A 175 -15.87 -9.29 21.66
CA GLY A 175 -16.33 -9.29 20.29
C GLY A 175 -15.92 -8.01 19.60
N SER A 176 -15.57 -8.11 18.34
CA SER A 176 -15.25 -6.95 17.51
C SER A 176 -15.80 -7.10 16.10
N TRP A 177 -16.05 -5.95 15.51
CA TRP A 177 -16.35 -5.80 14.11
C TRP A 177 -15.65 -4.56 13.59
N GLY A 178 -15.04 -4.67 12.41
CA GLY A 178 -14.36 -3.55 11.82
C GLY A 178 -14.25 -3.65 10.31
N LYS A 179 -14.20 -2.48 9.67
CA LYS A 179 -13.96 -2.30 8.25
C LYS A 179 -12.63 -1.58 8.08
N ASN A 180 -11.75 -2.11 7.22
CA ASN A 180 -10.48 -1.51 6.81
C ASN A 180 -10.45 -1.32 5.30
N GLY A 181 -9.70 -0.31 4.85
CA GLY A 181 -9.43 -0.06 3.44
C GLY A 181 -7.97 -0.32 3.08
N ASN A 182 -7.75 -0.66 1.81
CA ASN A 182 -6.42 -0.77 1.22
C ASN A 182 -6.38 0.08 -0.06
N ASP A 183 -5.38 0.96 -0.15
CA ASP A 183 -5.09 1.81 -1.32
C ASP A 183 -3.80 1.42 -2.04
N ASN A 184 -3.30 0.20 -1.82
CA ASN A 184 -2.05 -0.26 -2.40
C ASN A 184 -2.17 -0.57 -3.90
N ILE A 185 -2.32 0.49 -4.68
CA ILE A 185 -2.32 0.50 -6.14
C ILE A 185 -1.32 1.53 -6.67
N GLY A 186 -0.98 1.44 -7.95
CA GLY A 186 -0.13 2.45 -8.61
C GLY A 186 -0.77 3.84 -8.61
N ASP A 187 0.04 4.87 -8.70
CA ASP A 187 -0.43 6.24 -8.85
C ASP A 187 -1.08 6.41 -10.23
N PHE A 188 -2.19 7.15 -10.31
CA PHE A 188 -2.94 7.47 -11.54
C PHE A 188 -3.52 6.28 -12.31
N THR A 189 -3.61 5.10 -11.72
CA THR A 189 -4.16 3.90 -12.38
C THR A 189 -5.63 4.02 -12.77
N TYR A 190 -6.34 4.99 -12.23
CA TYR A 190 -7.71 5.33 -12.60
C TYR A 190 -7.81 6.16 -13.88
N ALA A 191 -6.71 6.73 -14.37
CA ALA A 191 -6.67 7.62 -15.52
C ALA A 191 -6.20 6.87 -16.78
N ALA A 192 -6.72 7.28 -17.94
CA ALA A 192 -6.15 6.85 -19.20
C ALA A 192 -4.76 7.47 -19.40
N TRP A 193 -3.84 6.71 -19.93
CA TRP A 193 -2.53 7.21 -20.35
C TRP A 193 -2.22 6.78 -21.77
N THR A 194 -1.30 7.50 -22.40
CA THR A 194 -0.86 7.21 -23.75
C THR A 194 0.60 6.75 -23.73
N ALA A 195 0.88 5.68 -24.45
CA ALA A 195 2.22 5.19 -24.66
C ALA A 195 2.83 5.78 -25.95
N SER A 196 4.08 6.21 -25.87
CA SER A 196 4.87 6.74 -27.00
C SER A 196 6.34 6.41 -26.77
N PRO A 197 7.17 6.21 -27.80
CA PRO A 197 6.78 6.23 -29.22
C PRO A 197 6.27 4.85 -29.70
N TYR A 198 5.22 4.86 -30.51
CA TYR A 198 4.87 3.74 -31.36
C TYR A 198 5.25 4.12 -32.81
N ASN A 199 6.37 3.59 -33.25
CA ASN A 199 6.87 3.86 -34.59
C ASN A 199 6.03 3.10 -35.63
N THR A 200 5.57 3.80 -36.62
CA THR A 200 4.92 3.20 -37.79
C THR A 200 5.61 3.68 -39.06
N LEU A 201 5.57 2.87 -40.10
CA LEU A 201 6.03 3.24 -41.43
C LEU A 201 4.91 3.93 -42.16
N TRP A 202 5.17 5.11 -42.71
CA TRP A 202 4.15 5.90 -43.43
C TRP A 202 4.62 6.35 -44.81
N GLY A 203 3.72 6.22 -45.76
CA GLY A 203 3.93 6.63 -47.15
C GLY A 203 4.80 5.67 -47.97
N ARG A 204 4.95 5.96 -49.27
CA ARG A 204 5.72 5.12 -50.19
C ARG A 204 7.23 5.08 -49.90
N GLY A 205 7.73 6.06 -49.13
CA GLY A 205 9.12 6.12 -48.71
C GLY A 205 9.42 5.41 -47.39
N GLU A 206 8.43 4.69 -46.81
CA GLU A 206 8.55 3.96 -45.54
C GLU A 206 9.17 4.82 -44.43
N ASN A 207 8.79 6.09 -44.36
CA ASN A 207 9.30 7.00 -43.35
C ASN A 207 8.80 6.55 -41.96
N VAL A 208 9.72 6.46 -40.99
CA VAL A 208 9.38 6.19 -39.63
C VAL A 208 8.70 7.40 -39.02
N VAL A 209 7.47 7.26 -38.59
CA VAL A 209 6.69 8.30 -37.91
C VAL A 209 6.41 7.84 -36.50
N ASN A 210 6.72 8.72 -35.54
CA ASN A 210 6.41 8.49 -34.14
C ASN A 210 4.89 8.64 -33.93
N GLY A 211 4.28 7.56 -33.46
CA GLY A 211 2.87 7.53 -33.12
C GLY A 211 2.64 7.51 -31.60
N VAL A 212 1.39 7.69 -31.23
CA VAL A 212 0.92 7.57 -29.86
C VAL A 212 -0.21 6.55 -29.84
N GLN A 213 -0.15 5.63 -28.90
CA GLN A 213 -1.18 4.60 -28.68
C GLN A 213 -1.80 4.78 -27.30
N ALA A 214 -3.09 4.42 -27.16
CA ALA A 214 -3.69 4.27 -25.85
C ALA A 214 -2.94 3.16 -25.06
N GLY A 215 -2.50 3.46 -23.86
CA GLY A 215 -1.91 2.48 -22.96
C GLY A 215 -3.01 1.65 -22.29
N ALA A 216 -3.33 1.91 -21.05
CA ALA A 216 -4.44 1.26 -20.35
C ALA A 216 -5.76 2.02 -20.54
N LEU A 217 -6.86 1.29 -20.54
CA LEU A 217 -8.20 1.89 -20.47
C LEU A 217 -8.39 2.53 -19.07
N ALA A 218 -9.00 3.71 -19.04
CA ALA A 218 -9.33 4.38 -17.78
C ALA A 218 -10.42 3.64 -17.00
N ASN A 219 -10.29 3.63 -15.69
CA ASN A 219 -11.38 3.28 -14.78
C ASN A 219 -11.50 4.36 -13.69
N PRO A 220 -12.24 5.45 -13.96
CA PRO A 220 -12.40 6.55 -13.01
C PRO A 220 -13.17 6.15 -11.74
N ASP A 221 -13.89 5.02 -11.77
CA ASP A 221 -14.68 4.51 -10.66
C ASP A 221 -13.92 3.52 -9.77
N LEU A 222 -12.62 3.36 -10.02
CA LEU A 222 -11.75 2.56 -9.18
C LEU A 222 -11.79 3.07 -7.73
N LYS A 223 -12.01 2.17 -6.78
CA LYS A 223 -12.22 2.48 -5.37
C LYS A 223 -11.36 1.60 -4.46
N TRP A 224 -11.34 1.96 -3.19
CA TRP A 224 -10.66 1.21 -2.15
C TRP A 224 -11.06 -0.26 -2.12
N GLU A 225 -10.09 -1.14 -1.92
CA GLU A 225 -10.39 -2.50 -1.49
C GLU A 225 -10.84 -2.46 -0.03
N GLU A 226 -11.89 -3.19 0.30
CA GLU A 226 -12.47 -3.18 1.64
C GLU A 226 -12.36 -4.55 2.30
N SER A 227 -11.89 -4.57 3.53
CA SER A 227 -11.85 -5.77 4.36
C SER A 227 -12.72 -5.57 5.59
N ILE A 228 -13.73 -6.42 5.75
CA ILE A 228 -14.62 -6.45 6.90
C ILE A 228 -14.29 -7.70 7.71
N GLN A 229 -14.03 -7.50 9.00
CA GLN A 229 -13.73 -8.59 9.92
C GLN A 229 -14.65 -8.55 11.14
N THR A 230 -15.08 -9.73 11.54
CA THR A 230 -15.85 -9.96 12.78
C THR A 230 -15.09 -11.01 13.59
N ASP A 231 -14.87 -10.71 14.86
CA ASP A 231 -14.17 -11.59 15.79
C ASP A 231 -15.02 -11.79 17.05
N LEU A 232 -15.03 -13.01 17.57
CA LEU A 232 -15.59 -13.36 18.86
C LEU A 232 -14.54 -14.19 19.62
N GLY A 233 -14.21 -13.77 20.83
CA GLY A 233 -13.16 -14.42 21.61
C GLY A 233 -13.54 -14.62 23.07
N ILE A 234 -12.93 -15.62 23.67
CA ILE A 234 -13.02 -15.92 25.11
C ILE A 234 -11.59 -16.08 25.63
N ASP A 235 -11.25 -15.32 26.66
CA ASP A 235 -9.98 -15.41 27.37
C ASP A 235 -10.22 -16.06 28.73
N LEU A 236 -9.47 -17.10 29.04
CA LEU A 236 -9.48 -17.87 30.28
C LEU A 236 -8.11 -17.81 30.95
N GLY A 237 -8.12 -17.62 32.24
CA GLY A 237 -6.91 -17.71 33.07
C GLY A 237 -7.15 -18.59 34.27
N PHE A 238 -6.22 -19.48 34.56
CA PHE A 238 -6.31 -20.47 35.63
C PHE A 238 -5.12 -20.33 36.60
N PHE A 239 -5.36 -20.63 37.88
CA PHE A 239 -4.31 -20.69 38.91
C PHE A 239 -3.46 -19.42 38.99
N ASP A 240 -4.09 -18.27 39.25
CA ASP A 240 -3.49 -16.93 39.26
C ASP A 240 -2.82 -16.58 37.92
N ASN A 241 -3.46 -17.00 36.79
CA ASN A 241 -2.98 -16.87 35.42
C ASN A 241 -1.65 -17.60 35.12
N ALA A 242 -1.31 -18.64 35.90
CA ALA A 242 -0.19 -19.52 35.57
C ALA A 242 -0.42 -20.31 34.31
N LEU A 243 -1.68 -20.55 33.95
CA LEU A 243 -2.12 -21.10 32.68
C LEU A 243 -3.16 -20.17 32.08
N THR A 244 -2.92 -19.73 30.84
CA THR A 244 -3.85 -18.91 30.07
C THR A 244 -4.26 -19.63 28.80
N PHE A 245 -5.51 -19.43 28.39
CA PHE A 245 -6.06 -20.02 27.18
C PHE A 245 -6.98 -19.00 26.50
N SER A 246 -6.80 -18.78 25.20
CA SER A 246 -7.70 -17.97 24.39
C SER A 246 -8.24 -18.75 23.21
N VAL A 247 -9.49 -18.51 22.90
CA VAL A 247 -10.17 -19.05 21.72
C VAL A 247 -10.83 -17.93 21.00
N ASP A 248 -10.50 -17.80 19.71
CA ASP A 248 -11.05 -16.79 18.81
C ASP A 248 -11.69 -17.43 17.60
N TRP A 249 -12.93 -17.04 17.33
CA TRP A 249 -13.56 -17.26 16.04
C TRP A 249 -13.49 -15.98 15.23
N PHE A 250 -13.05 -16.08 13.99
CA PHE A 250 -12.99 -14.94 13.07
C PHE A 250 -13.71 -15.24 11.74
N ASN A 251 -14.25 -14.17 11.15
CA ASN A 251 -14.73 -14.16 9.77
C ASN A 251 -14.29 -12.84 9.11
N LYS A 252 -13.40 -12.96 8.14
CA LYS A 252 -12.86 -11.86 7.37
C LYS A 252 -13.30 -11.97 5.92
N LYS A 253 -13.99 -10.94 5.42
CA LYS A 253 -14.36 -10.81 4.02
C LYS A 253 -13.62 -9.62 3.42
N THR A 254 -12.81 -9.85 2.38
CA THR A 254 -12.22 -8.81 1.54
C THR A 254 -13.05 -8.69 0.27
N SER A 255 -13.52 -7.49 -0.04
CA SER A 255 -14.39 -7.20 -1.17
C SER A 255 -13.80 -6.12 -2.05
N GLY A 256 -14.11 -6.20 -3.34
CA GLY A 256 -13.64 -5.23 -4.32
C GLY A 256 -12.12 -5.25 -4.48
N MET A 257 -11.51 -6.43 -4.43
CA MET A 257 -10.08 -6.58 -4.73
C MET A 257 -9.79 -6.06 -6.12
N ILE A 258 -8.73 -5.26 -6.23
CA ILE A 258 -8.35 -4.59 -7.47
C ILE A 258 -7.50 -5.54 -8.29
N ILE A 259 -8.07 -6.02 -9.39
CA ILE A 259 -7.39 -6.93 -10.32
C ILE A 259 -7.56 -6.44 -11.76
N SER A 260 -6.64 -6.87 -12.64
CA SER A 260 -6.72 -6.59 -14.06
C SER A 260 -7.90 -7.35 -14.68
N MET A 261 -8.82 -6.60 -15.30
CA MET A 261 -10.00 -7.17 -15.94
C MET A 261 -9.63 -7.69 -17.32
N PRO A 262 -9.79 -9.00 -17.62
CA PRO A 262 -9.41 -9.53 -18.91
C PRO A 262 -10.22 -8.88 -20.05
N ILE A 263 -9.53 -8.40 -21.06
CA ILE A 263 -10.12 -7.86 -22.30
C ILE A 263 -9.59 -8.65 -23.49
N PRO A 264 -10.37 -8.75 -24.58
CA PRO A 264 -9.91 -9.41 -25.80
C PRO A 264 -8.69 -8.70 -26.42
N ASN A 265 -7.71 -9.45 -26.88
CA ASN A 265 -6.47 -8.90 -27.45
C ASN A 265 -6.68 -7.97 -28.65
N TYR A 266 -7.79 -8.11 -29.38
CA TYR A 266 -8.10 -7.24 -30.54
C TYR A 266 -8.46 -5.80 -30.12
N VAL A 267 -8.68 -5.51 -28.84
CA VAL A 267 -8.90 -4.14 -28.35
C VAL A 267 -7.64 -3.29 -28.49
N GLY A 268 -6.46 -3.91 -28.50
CA GLY A 268 -5.18 -3.22 -28.73
C GLY A 268 -4.75 -2.28 -27.62
N SER A 269 -5.27 -2.46 -26.38
CA SER A 269 -4.85 -1.72 -25.19
C SER A 269 -4.64 -2.65 -24.02
N GLU A 270 -3.98 -2.17 -22.97
CA GLU A 270 -3.83 -2.93 -21.72
C GLU A 270 -5.17 -3.02 -20.98
N ALA A 271 -5.34 -4.13 -20.27
CA ALA A 271 -6.52 -4.39 -19.46
C ALA A 271 -6.64 -3.38 -18.31
N PRO A 272 -7.81 -2.77 -18.11
CA PRO A 272 -8.02 -1.85 -17.01
C PRO A 272 -8.06 -2.59 -15.68
N LEU A 273 -7.72 -1.89 -14.59
CA LEU A 273 -7.96 -2.38 -13.24
C LEU A 273 -9.42 -2.20 -12.84
N GLY A 274 -9.95 -3.14 -12.08
CA GLY A 274 -11.32 -3.08 -11.57
C GLY A 274 -11.48 -3.75 -10.22
N ASN A 275 -12.47 -3.31 -9.45
CA ASN A 275 -12.84 -3.87 -8.15
C ASN A 275 -13.78 -5.07 -8.36
N VAL A 276 -13.25 -6.21 -8.77
CA VAL A 276 -14.06 -7.37 -9.21
C VAL A 276 -13.80 -8.66 -8.43
N GLY A 277 -12.83 -8.66 -7.50
CA GLY A 277 -12.50 -9.83 -6.69
C GLY A 277 -13.10 -9.77 -5.29
N ASP A 278 -13.55 -10.91 -4.78
CA ASP A 278 -13.97 -11.10 -3.39
C ASP A 278 -13.29 -12.34 -2.80
N MET A 279 -12.92 -12.27 -1.54
CA MET A 279 -12.32 -13.38 -0.79
C MET A 279 -12.92 -13.44 0.62
N SER A 280 -13.13 -14.65 1.13
CA SER A 280 -13.60 -14.87 2.51
C SER A 280 -12.69 -15.87 3.22
N ASN A 281 -12.27 -15.51 4.42
CA ASN A 281 -11.51 -16.35 5.33
C ASN A 281 -12.26 -16.43 6.65
N LYS A 282 -12.44 -17.63 7.17
CA LYS A 282 -13.05 -17.86 8.49
C LYS A 282 -12.34 -19.01 9.18
N GLY A 283 -12.25 -18.93 10.48
CA GLY A 283 -11.57 -19.97 11.24
C GLY A 283 -11.72 -19.80 12.74
N VAL A 284 -11.07 -20.69 13.45
CA VAL A 284 -10.91 -20.66 14.89
C VAL A 284 -9.41 -20.70 15.19
N GLU A 285 -8.96 -19.82 16.07
CA GLU A 285 -7.60 -19.78 16.58
C GLU A 285 -7.62 -20.11 18.08
N MET A 286 -6.62 -20.83 18.53
CA MET A 286 -6.47 -21.23 19.95
C MET A 286 -5.01 -21.01 20.35
N GLU A 287 -4.84 -20.39 21.48
CA GLU A 287 -3.53 -20.08 22.07
C GLU A 287 -3.47 -20.50 23.55
#